data_d8393e57290555c3cb9104c9b050dfc7
#
_entry.id   d8393e57290555c3cb9104c9b050dfc7
#
_cell.length_a   1.000
_cell.length_b   1.000
_cell.length_c   1.000
_cell.angle_alpha   90.00
_cell.angle_beta   90.00
_cell.angle_gamma   90.00
#
_symmetry.space_group_name_H-M   'P 1'
#
loop_
_entity.id
_entity.type
_entity.pdbx_description
1 polymer ?
#
loop_
_entity_poly.entity_id
_entity_poly.type
_entity_poly.pdbx_seq_one_letter_code
_entity_poly.pdbx_strand_id
1 'polypeptide(L)'
;MNPKISDQKMIYSIHELENLGLSYYKIKKMIEAGSLKKMNRNHYENLVFRGDYNDLVYSCAFVPRGVICLISAASYYELTTVRPQMIDIAIFRKDKVITLPEWPQIKLYYFNEERYKLGVKEINNGFDRFHIYDLVKTVVDIISFREKIGI
;
A
#
# COMPACT_ATOMS: atom_id res chain seq x y z
N MET A 1 -10.19 2.21 29.31
CA MET A 1 -9.33 1.11 28.87
C MET A 1 -9.05 1.24 27.38
N ASN A 2 -7.77 1.36 27.03
CA ASN A 2 -7.44 1.53 25.64
C ASN A 2 -7.69 0.25 24.86
N PRO A 3 -8.28 0.35 23.67
CA PRO A 3 -8.41 -0.80 22.79
C PRO A 3 -7.01 -1.34 22.47
N LYS A 4 -6.96 -2.64 22.35
CA LYS A 4 -5.68 -3.33 22.15
C LYS A 4 -5.27 -3.29 20.69
N ILE A 5 -4.79 -2.14 20.22
CA ILE A 5 -4.11 -2.09 18.94
C ILE A 5 -2.64 -2.45 19.16
N SER A 6 -2.11 -3.27 18.26
CA SER A 6 -0.71 -3.69 18.32
C SER A 6 0.21 -2.54 17.91
N ASP A 7 1.32 -2.37 18.61
CA ASP A 7 2.35 -1.41 18.20
C ASP A 7 3.23 -1.94 17.06
N GLN A 8 2.97 -3.15 16.58
CA GLN A 8 3.71 -3.78 15.49
C GLN A 8 2.97 -3.76 14.15
N LYS A 9 1.72 -3.30 14.14
CA LYS A 9 0.93 -3.18 12.93
C LYS A 9 0.82 -1.72 12.52
N MET A 10 1.21 -1.43 11.29
CA MET A 10 1.30 -0.06 10.78
C MET A 10 -0.06 0.49 10.32
N ILE A 11 -0.85 -0.33 9.66
CA ILE A 11 -2.12 0.09 9.04
C ILE A 11 -3.24 -0.83 9.52
N TYR A 12 -4.36 -0.23 9.92
CA TYR A 12 -5.57 -0.95 10.25
C TYR A 12 -6.68 -0.62 9.25
N SER A 13 -7.38 -1.66 8.78
CA SER A 13 -8.63 -1.45 8.05
C SER A 13 -9.77 -1.22 9.04
N ILE A 14 -10.87 -0.63 8.56
CA ILE A 14 -12.07 -0.43 9.39
C ILE A 14 -12.58 -1.78 9.92
N HIS A 15 -12.55 -2.84 9.12
CA HIS A 15 -12.97 -4.17 9.55
C HIS A 15 -12.09 -4.73 10.66
N GLU A 16 -10.79 -4.54 10.57
CA GLU A 16 -9.85 -4.97 11.61
C GLU A 16 -10.13 -4.25 12.93
N LEU A 17 -10.42 -2.95 12.88
CA LEU A 17 -10.76 -2.20 14.09
C LEU A 17 -12.10 -2.64 14.67
N GLU A 18 -13.10 -2.90 13.83
CA GLU A 18 -14.39 -3.43 14.27
C GLU A 18 -14.24 -4.80 14.92
N ASN A 19 -13.38 -5.66 14.37
CA ASN A 19 -13.11 -6.97 14.94
C ASN A 19 -12.42 -6.90 16.31
N LEU A 20 -11.75 -5.81 16.62
CA LEU A 20 -11.19 -5.54 17.93
C LEU A 20 -12.22 -4.99 18.92
N GLY A 21 -13.48 -4.86 18.49
CA GLY A 21 -14.56 -4.34 19.33
C GLY A 21 -14.65 -2.83 19.37
N LEU A 22 -14.02 -2.15 18.40
CA LEU A 22 -14.05 -0.69 18.35
C LEU A 22 -15.25 -0.20 17.55
N SER A 23 -16.12 0.58 18.23
CA SER A 23 -17.22 1.27 17.57
C SER A 23 -16.69 2.53 16.85
N TYR A 24 -17.51 3.08 15.98
CA TYR A 24 -17.19 4.35 15.32
C TYR A 24 -16.83 5.44 16.33
N TYR A 25 -17.57 5.52 17.43
CA TYR A 25 -17.30 6.48 18.50
C TYR A 25 -15.91 6.28 19.11
N LYS A 26 -15.54 5.02 19.40
CA LYS A 26 -14.22 4.70 19.98
C LYS A 26 -13.09 5.02 19.01
N ILE A 27 -13.28 4.72 17.73
CA ILE A 27 -12.30 5.05 16.68
C ILE A 27 -12.11 6.58 16.61
N LYS A 28 -13.20 7.33 16.64
CA LYS A 28 -13.16 8.79 16.64
C LYS A 28 -12.39 9.33 17.85
N LYS A 29 -12.61 8.73 19.02
CA LYS A 29 -11.88 9.10 20.24
C LYS A 29 -10.38 8.82 20.10
N MET A 30 -10.02 7.72 19.48
CA MET A 30 -8.61 7.40 19.25
C MET A 30 -7.94 8.36 18.28
N ILE A 31 -8.67 8.82 17.27
CA ILE A 31 -8.18 9.85 16.36
C ILE A 31 -7.92 11.15 17.11
N GLU A 32 -8.88 11.57 17.93
CA GLU A 32 -8.74 12.79 18.76
C GLU A 32 -7.57 12.68 19.75
N ALA A 33 -7.33 11.49 20.27
CA ALA A 33 -6.23 11.24 21.22
C ALA A 33 -4.86 11.10 20.54
N GLY A 34 -4.81 11.08 19.20
CA GLY A 34 -3.54 10.95 18.47
C GLY A 34 -3.02 9.53 18.31
N SER A 35 -3.87 8.52 18.55
CA SER A 35 -3.47 7.12 18.41
C SER A 35 -3.70 6.58 16.99
N LEU A 36 -4.65 7.13 16.26
CA LEU A 36 -4.98 6.76 14.89
C LEU A 36 -5.08 8.02 14.02
N LYS A 37 -4.74 7.85 12.75
CA LYS A 37 -4.93 8.88 11.73
C LYS A 37 -5.68 8.28 10.56
N LYS A 38 -6.80 8.90 10.19
CA LYS A 38 -7.57 8.44 9.04
C LYS A 38 -6.80 8.71 7.75
N MET A 39 -6.64 7.69 6.93
CA MET A 39 -5.97 7.78 5.62
C MET A 39 -6.99 7.92 4.49
N ASN A 40 -8.00 7.07 4.52
CA ASN A 40 -9.12 7.09 3.57
C ASN A 40 -10.33 6.47 4.26
N ARG A 41 -11.39 6.19 3.49
CA ARG A 41 -12.64 5.65 4.04
C ARG A 41 -12.44 4.35 4.83
N ASN A 42 -11.51 3.51 4.42
CA ASN A 42 -11.37 2.15 4.94
C ASN A 42 -10.10 1.88 5.72
N HIS A 43 -9.16 2.82 5.77
CA HIS A 43 -7.83 2.58 6.36
C HIS A 43 -7.43 3.68 7.32
N TYR A 44 -6.72 3.26 8.37
CA TYR A 44 -6.22 4.14 9.43
C TYR A 44 -4.75 3.82 9.69
N GLU A 45 -3.96 4.87 9.81
CA GLU A 45 -2.55 4.74 10.20
C GLU A 45 -2.48 4.62 11.72
N ASN A 46 -1.69 3.66 12.19
CA ASN A 46 -1.43 3.45 13.62
C ASN A 46 -0.30 4.38 14.06
N LEU A 47 -0.63 5.44 14.80
CA LEU A 47 0.36 6.42 15.26
C LEU A 47 1.17 5.93 16.47
N VAL A 48 0.80 4.78 17.07
CA VAL A 48 1.60 4.14 18.11
C VAL A 48 2.48 3.02 17.57
N PHE A 49 2.57 2.89 16.26
CA PHE A 49 3.43 1.91 15.60
C PHE A 49 4.90 2.15 15.96
N ARG A 50 5.62 1.08 16.33
CA ARG A 50 7.02 1.13 16.75
C ARG A 50 7.97 0.35 15.85
N GLY A 51 7.48 -0.23 14.76
CA GLY A 51 8.31 -0.95 13.81
C GLY A 51 8.98 -0.03 12.81
N ASP A 52 9.67 -0.62 11.86
CA ASP A 52 10.27 0.10 10.75
C ASP A 52 9.18 0.52 9.77
N TYR A 53 9.18 1.80 9.40
CA TYR A 53 8.22 2.34 8.46
C TYR A 53 8.40 1.72 7.08
N ASN A 54 7.33 1.24 6.49
CA ASN A 54 7.34 0.64 5.16
C ASN A 54 6.46 1.46 4.21
N ASP A 55 7.11 2.16 3.29
CA ASP A 55 6.44 3.01 2.31
C ASP A 55 5.49 2.23 1.41
N LEU A 56 5.79 0.98 1.12
CA LEU A 56 4.96 0.14 0.25
C LEU A 56 3.64 -0.22 0.93
N VAL A 57 3.70 -0.59 2.22
CA VAL A 57 2.50 -0.84 3.02
C VAL A 57 1.63 0.41 3.09
N TYR A 58 2.26 1.53 3.42
CA TYR A 58 1.56 2.82 3.56
C TYR A 58 0.89 3.23 2.25
N SER A 59 1.63 3.16 1.16
CA SER A 59 1.13 3.56 -0.16
C SER A 59 -0.01 2.65 -0.64
N CYS A 60 0.10 1.35 -0.42
CA CYS A 60 -0.94 0.40 -0.82
C CYS A 60 -2.24 0.59 -0.04
N ALA A 61 -2.18 1.13 1.18
CA ALA A 61 -3.38 1.43 1.94
C ALA A 61 -4.23 2.53 1.27
N PHE A 62 -3.59 3.44 0.52
CA PHE A 62 -4.31 4.47 -0.24
C PHE A 62 -4.88 3.96 -1.55
N VAL A 63 -4.38 2.83 -2.06
CA VAL A 63 -4.77 2.31 -3.36
C VAL A 63 -5.35 0.90 -3.18
N PRO A 64 -6.66 0.81 -2.89
CA PRO A 64 -7.31 -0.50 -2.73
C PRO A 64 -7.08 -1.37 -3.96
N ARG A 65 -6.68 -2.62 -3.74
CA ARG A 65 -6.34 -3.57 -4.80
C ARG A 65 -5.16 -3.15 -5.67
N GLY A 66 -4.37 -2.17 -5.22
CA GLY A 66 -3.14 -1.78 -5.91
C GLY A 66 -2.05 -2.84 -5.79
N VAL A 67 -1.20 -2.93 -6.80
CA VAL A 67 -0.08 -3.86 -6.84
C VAL A 67 1.18 -3.08 -7.17
N ILE A 68 2.19 -3.18 -6.32
CA ILE A 68 3.49 -2.53 -6.56
C ILE A 68 4.07 -3.07 -7.87
N CYS A 69 4.50 -2.16 -8.74
CA CYS A 69 4.91 -2.54 -10.10
C CYS A 69 6.17 -1.80 -10.55
N LEU A 70 6.66 -2.16 -11.71
CA LEU A 70 7.71 -1.48 -12.47
C LEU A 70 8.95 -1.19 -11.64
N ILE A 71 9.46 0.03 -11.63
CA ILE A 71 10.73 0.37 -10.96
C ILE A 71 10.62 0.20 -9.44
N SER A 72 9.47 0.47 -8.84
CA SER A 72 9.28 0.22 -7.41
C SER A 72 9.37 -1.26 -7.08
N ALA A 73 8.80 -2.14 -7.90
CA ALA A 73 8.95 -3.58 -7.73
C ALA A 73 10.38 -4.03 -8.00
N ALA A 74 11.02 -3.51 -9.04
CA ALA A 74 12.42 -3.81 -9.33
C ALA A 74 13.35 -3.41 -8.18
N SER A 75 13.10 -2.27 -7.58
CA SER A 75 13.84 -1.81 -6.40
C SER A 75 13.67 -2.75 -5.21
N TYR A 76 12.45 -3.23 -4.99
CA TYR A 76 12.17 -4.20 -3.94
C TYR A 76 12.97 -5.49 -4.12
N TYR A 77 13.07 -5.96 -5.35
CA TYR A 77 13.84 -7.18 -5.68
C TYR A 77 15.34 -6.93 -5.86
N GLU A 78 15.78 -5.70 -5.63
CA GLU A 78 17.19 -5.31 -5.80
C GLU A 78 17.72 -5.53 -7.23
N LEU A 79 16.83 -5.41 -8.22
CA LEU A 79 17.18 -5.51 -9.64
C LEU A 79 17.76 -4.22 -10.20
N THR A 80 17.66 -3.14 -9.47
CA THR A 80 18.14 -1.83 -9.87
C THR A 80 18.71 -1.08 -8.68
N THR A 81 19.69 -0.21 -8.93
CA THR A 81 20.20 0.72 -7.93
C THR A 81 19.44 2.06 -7.95
N VAL A 82 18.56 2.26 -8.93
CA VAL A 82 17.74 3.44 -9.02
C VAL A 82 16.75 3.46 -7.86
N ARG A 83 16.71 4.57 -7.12
CA ARG A 83 15.70 4.78 -6.10
C ARG A 83 14.53 5.54 -6.74
N PRO A 84 13.36 4.92 -6.87
CA PRO A 84 12.23 5.62 -7.47
C PRO A 84 11.82 6.80 -6.61
N GLN A 85 11.54 7.93 -7.24
CA GLN A 85 11.04 9.13 -6.55
C GLN A 85 9.57 8.99 -6.20
N MET A 86 8.87 8.10 -6.88
CA MET A 86 7.46 7.82 -6.66
C MET A 86 7.27 6.32 -6.46
N ILE A 87 6.22 5.97 -5.75
CA ILE A 87 5.83 4.56 -5.61
C ILE A 87 4.94 4.20 -6.81
N ASP A 88 5.39 3.27 -7.63
CA ASP A 88 4.64 2.80 -8.81
C ASP A 88 3.63 1.75 -8.38
N ILE A 89 2.35 2.01 -8.59
CA ILE A 89 1.26 1.10 -8.23
C ILE A 89 0.36 0.88 -9.44
N ALA A 90 0.16 -0.39 -9.79
CA ALA A 90 -0.77 -0.78 -10.84
C ALA A 90 -2.16 -0.98 -10.25
N ILE A 91 -3.16 -0.52 -10.97
CA ILE A 91 -4.56 -0.78 -10.66
C ILE A 91 -5.27 -1.26 -11.92
N PHE A 92 -6.39 -1.97 -11.71
CA PHE A 92 -7.25 -2.32 -12.83
C PHE A 92 -7.80 -1.04 -13.45
N ARG A 93 -7.74 -0.94 -14.79
CA ARG A 93 -8.06 0.30 -15.51
C ARG A 93 -9.46 0.88 -15.25
N LYS A 94 -10.40 0.05 -14.76
CA LYS A 94 -11.75 0.48 -14.42
C LYS A 94 -11.89 0.94 -12.96
N ASP A 95 -10.87 0.74 -12.15
CA ASP A 95 -10.89 1.16 -10.77
C ASP A 95 -10.61 2.66 -10.67
N LYS A 96 -11.10 3.25 -9.57
CA LYS A 96 -10.87 4.66 -9.28
C LYS A 96 -10.22 4.80 -7.92
N VAL A 97 -9.22 5.68 -7.85
CA VAL A 97 -8.58 6.05 -6.59
C VAL A 97 -8.92 7.51 -6.32
N ILE A 98 -9.52 7.75 -5.18
CA ILE A 98 -10.07 9.08 -4.84
C ILE A 98 -9.05 9.92 -4.08
N THR A 99 -8.31 9.30 -3.16
CA THR A 99 -7.41 10.01 -2.26
C THR A 99 -6.01 9.43 -2.35
N LEU A 100 -5.04 10.29 -2.65
CA LEU A 100 -3.63 9.92 -2.60
C LEU A 100 -2.92 10.78 -1.55
N PRO A 101 -1.86 10.27 -0.90
CA PRO A 101 -1.12 11.04 0.07
C PRO A 101 -0.24 12.09 -0.61
N GLU A 102 0.12 13.14 0.13
CA GLU A 102 1.16 14.06 -0.33
C GLU A 102 2.52 13.38 -0.36
N TRP A 103 2.75 12.50 0.60
CA TRP A 103 3.99 11.73 0.71
C TRP A 103 3.71 10.35 1.31
N PRO A 104 4.29 9.28 0.79
CA PRO A 104 5.11 9.25 -0.44
C PRO A 104 4.26 9.50 -1.67
N GLN A 105 4.87 10.07 -2.72
CA GLN A 105 4.17 10.28 -3.97
C GLN A 105 3.91 8.96 -4.67
N ILE A 106 2.71 8.82 -5.22
CA ILE A 106 2.27 7.58 -5.88
C ILE A 106 2.01 7.88 -7.35
N LYS A 107 2.55 7.03 -8.22
CA LYS A 107 2.25 7.04 -9.64
C LYS A 107 1.40 5.83 -9.97
N LEU A 108 0.19 6.08 -10.49
CA LEU A 108 -0.74 5.02 -10.84
C LEU A 108 -0.55 4.58 -12.28
N TYR A 109 -0.58 3.26 -12.49
CA TYR A 109 -0.55 2.64 -13.80
C TYR A 109 -1.83 1.83 -13.98
N TYR A 110 -2.56 2.13 -15.05
CA TYR A 110 -3.85 1.50 -15.31
C TYR A 110 -3.64 0.32 -16.25
N PHE A 111 -3.79 -0.89 -15.71
CA PHE A 111 -3.59 -2.12 -16.46
C PHE A 111 -4.93 -2.72 -16.88
N ASN A 112 -4.96 -3.38 -18.05
CA ASN A 112 -6.09 -4.22 -18.42
C ASN A 112 -6.15 -5.43 -17.48
N GLU A 113 -7.27 -6.17 -17.52
CA GLU A 113 -7.54 -7.26 -16.57
C GLU A 113 -6.44 -8.32 -16.59
N GLU A 114 -6.03 -8.76 -17.78
CA GLU A 114 -5.02 -9.80 -17.91
C GLU A 114 -3.68 -9.37 -17.33
N ARG A 115 -3.20 -8.20 -17.71
CA ARG A 115 -1.92 -7.68 -17.20
C ARG A 115 -1.97 -7.40 -15.71
N TYR A 116 -3.10 -6.93 -15.21
CA TYR A 116 -3.26 -6.63 -13.80
C TYR A 116 -3.19 -7.89 -12.94
N LYS A 117 -3.83 -8.99 -13.37
CA LYS A 117 -3.94 -10.22 -12.57
C LYS A 117 -2.70 -11.10 -12.61
N LEU A 118 -1.92 -11.05 -13.69
CA LEU A 118 -0.81 -11.96 -13.89
C LEU A 118 0.37 -11.61 -12.98
N GLY A 119 0.83 -12.59 -12.21
CA GLY A 119 2.05 -12.48 -11.42
C GLY A 119 1.92 -11.72 -10.11
N VAL A 120 0.72 -11.54 -9.58
CA VAL A 120 0.51 -10.88 -8.29
C VAL A 120 0.97 -11.77 -7.15
N LYS A 121 1.73 -11.20 -6.21
CA LYS A 121 2.24 -11.87 -5.03
C LYS A 121 1.91 -11.05 -3.80
N GLU A 122 1.53 -11.71 -2.71
CA GLU A 122 1.31 -11.05 -1.43
C GLU A 122 2.57 -11.12 -0.57
N ILE A 123 2.98 -9.98 -0.03
CA ILE A 123 4.03 -9.90 0.98
C ILE A 123 3.34 -9.63 2.31
N ASN A 124 3.59 -10.49 3.29
CA ASN A 124 2.92 -10.45 4.59
C ASN A 124 3.93 -10.73 5.69
N ASN A 125 4.07 -9.81 6.63
CA ASN A 125 4.99 -9.95 7.77
C ASN A 125 4.28 -10.41 9.05
N GLY A 126 3.03 -10.87 8.94
CA GLY A 126 2.20 -11.26 10.08
C GLY A 126 1.34 -10.13 10.65
N PHE A 127 1.66 -8.88 10.35
CA PHE A 127 0.92 -7.70 10.80
C PHE A 127 0.35 -6.91 9.62
N ASP A 128 1.21 -6.53 8.70
CA ASP A 128 0.85 -5.76 7.52
C ASP A 128 1.14 -6.55 6.25
N ARG A 129 0.44 -6.20 5.18
CA ARG A 129 0.58 -6.86 3.89
C ARG A 129 0.45 -5.85 2.76
N PHE A 130 1.04 -6.19 1.64
CA PHE A 130 0.84 -5.49 0.39
C PHE A 130 1.00 -6.45 -0.78
N HIS A 131 0.56 -6.05 -1.96
CA HIS A 131 0.69 -6.85 -3.15
C HIS A 131 1.77 -6.26 -4.06
N ILE A 132 2.53 -7.13 -4.69
CA ILE A 132 3.60 -6.77 -5.60
C ILE A 132 3.64 -7.79 -6.74
N TYR A 133 4.01 -7.36 -7.93
CA TYR A 133 4.24 -8.32 -9.00
C TYR A 133 5.51 -9.10 -8.73
N ASP A 134 5.52 -10.38 -9.15
CA ASP A 134 6.70 -11.21 -9.00
C ASP A 134 7.86 -10.70 -9.87
N LEU A 135 9.04 -11.28 -9.65
CA LEU A 135 10.26 -10.84 -10.32
C LEU A 135 10.16 -10.95 -11.86
N VAL A 136 9.63 -12.05 -12.36
CA VAL A 136 9.50 -12.28 -13.80
C VAL A 136 8.54 -11.27 -14.43
N LYS A 137 7.36 -11.10 -13.83
CA LYS A 137 6.36 -10.14 -14.30
C LYS A 137 6.91 -8.72 -14.31
N THR A 138 7.65 -8.37 -13.27
CA THR A 138 8.27 -7.04 -13.12
C THR A 138 9.24 -6.77 -14.27
N VAL A 139 10.10 -7.73 -14.59
CA VAL A 139 11.06 -7.60 -15.71
C VAL A 139 10.33 -7.45 -17.03
N VAL A 140 9.33 -8.28 -17.28
CA VAL A 140 8.55 -8.25 -18.53
C VAL A 140 7.85 -6.89 -18.67
N ASP A 141 7.24 -6.39 -17.60
CA ASP A 141 6.53 -5.11 -17.65
C ASP A 141 7.47 -3.93 -17.86
N ILE A 142 8.64 -3.94 -17.22
CA ILE A 142 9.64 -2.90 -17.44
C ILE A 142 10.08 -2.84 -18.90
N ILE A 143 10.34 -3.97 -19.51
CA ILE A 143 10.71 -4.04 -20.92
C ILE A 143 9.58 -3.48 -21.80
N SER A 144 8.34 -3.85 -21.50
CA SER A 144 7.17 -3.39 -22.24
C SER A 144 6.90 -1.88 -22.09
N PHE A 145 7.21 -1.32 -20.93
CA PHE A 145 6.93 0.09 -20.61
C PHE A 145 8.16 0.98 -20.62
N ARG A 146 9.30 0.48 -21.09
CA ARG A 146 10.58 1.20 -20.98
C ARG A 146 10.56 2.63 -21.52
N GLU A 147 9.81 2.90 -22.56
CA GLU A 147 9.71 4.24 -23.13
C GLU A 147 8.96 5.20 -22.19
N LYS A 148 7.92 4.70 -21.53
CA LYS A 148 7.11 5.50 -20.62
C LYS A 148 7.82 5.80 -19.30
N ILE A 149 8.75 4.94 -18.88
CA ILE A 149 9.47 5.11 -17.61
C ILE A 149 10.90 5.63 -17.80
N GLY A 150 11.28 5.95 -19.04
CA GLY A 150 12.55 6.61 -19.32
C GLY A 150 13.80 5.73 -19.26
N ILE A 151 13.64 4.45 -19.50
CA ILE A 151 14.77 3.50 -19.51
C ILE A 151 15.17 3.12 -20.92
#